data_585ad21b5855f87dfca7891efe99f31d
#
_entry.id   585ad21b5855f87dfca7891efe99f31d
#
_cell.length_a   1.000
_cell.length_b   1.000
_cell.length_c   1.000
_cell.angle_alpha   90.00
_cell.angle_beta   90.00
_cell.angle_gamma   90.00
#
_symmetry.space_group_name_H-M   'P 1'
#
loop_
_entity.id
_entity.type
_entity.pdbx_description
1 polymer ?
#
loop_
_entity_poly.entity_id
_entity_poly.type
_entity_poly.pdbx_seq_one_letter_code
_entity_poly.pdbx_strand_id
1 'polypeptide(L)'
;MIGYQALYDALSTGLMPDLDLTVDEWSDKFMVIPKSSGSNEYGNYRTDRTPHARAIMRFLSDSHPCKEVVAMVASQMFKTQISLNWFGSTVHQSPSNFLWLMPTGKLHKRIAARIDKTIAAVDVLKDRVAKPNSRSAINNIDTKEYFGGTLFIATADRKSVV
;
A
#
# COMPACT_ATOMS: atom_id res chain seq x y z
N MET A 1 -28.64 -21.85 21.03
CA MET A 1 -28.79 -20.46 20.60
C MET A 1 -27.47 -19.78 20.15
N ILE A 2 -26.30 -20.23 20.61
CA ILE A 2 -24.98 -19.65 20.24
C ILE A 2 -24.65 -19.81 18.74
N GLY A 3 -25.10 -20.89 18.09
CA GLY A 3 -24.77 -21.14 16.69
C GLY A 3 -25.42 -20.21 15.65
N TYR A 4 -26.63 -19.74 15.91
CA TYR A 4 -27.35 -18.85 14.98
C TYR A 4 -26.74 -17.44 14.95
N GLN A 5 -26.29 -16.95 16.11
CA GLN A 5 -25.65 -15.63 16.18
C GLN A 5 -24.31 -15.64 15.43
N ALA A 6 -23.50 -16.65 15.63
CA ALA A 6 -22.22 -16.79 14.93
C ALA A 6 -22.41 -16.93 13.40
N LEU A 7 -23.46 -17.65 12.96
CA LEU A 7 -23.82 -17.75 11.55
C LEU A 7 -24.29 -16.41 10.98
N TYR A 8 -25.15 -15.71 11.72
CA TYR A 8 -25.64 -14.39 11.33
C TYR A 8 -24.49 -13.37 11.23
N ASP A 9 -23.58 -13.34 12.21
CA ASP A 9 -22.41 -12.46 12.21
C ASP A 9 -21.47 -12.77 11.04
N ALA A 10 -21.24 -14.03 10.74
CA ALA A 10 -20.43 -14.45 9.59
C ALA A 10 -21.08 -14.07 8.26
N LEU A 11 -22.40 -14.25 8.11
CA LEU A 11 -23.13 -13.85 6.91
C LEU A 11 -23.19 -12.34 6.76
N SER A 12 -23.46 -11.61 7.82
CA SER A 12 -23.49 -10.13 7.78
C SER A 12 -22.14 -9.54 7.41
N THR A 13 -21.04 -10.12 7.95
CA THR A 13 -19.68 -9.69 7.60
C THR A 13 -19.33 -10.03 6.14
N GLY A 14 -19.74 -11.21 5.66
CA GLY A 14 -19.48 -11.65 4.28
C GLY A 14 -20.32 -10.94 3.23
N LEU A 15 -21.46 -10.37 3.61
CA LEU A 15 -22.35 -9.60 2.73
C LEU A 15 -22.13 -8.08 2.81
N MET A 16 -21.24 -7.61 3.70
CA MET A 16 -20.88 -6.19 3.71
C MET A 16 -20.24 -5.80 2.38
N PRO A 17 -20.73 -4.73 1.73
CA PRO A 17 -20.07 -4.23 0.54
C PRO A 17 -18.64 -3.78 0.89
N ASP A 18 -17.73 -4.00 -0.04
CA ASP A 18 -16.36 -3.52 0.10
C ASP A 18 -16.33 -2.00 0.32
N LEU A 19 -15.40 -1.56 1.14
CA LEU A 19 -15.25 -0.14 1.43
C LEU A 19 -14.80 0.59 0.15
N ASP A 20 -15.60 1.50 -0.36
CA ASP A 20 -15.23 2.38 -1.47
C ASP A 20 -14.71 3.71 -0.92
N LEU A 21 -13.51 3.65 -0.33
CA LEU A 21 -12.83 4.82 0.21
C LEU A 21 -11.85 5.37 -0.81
N THR A 22 -11.77 6.69 -0.93
CA THR A 22 -10.67 7.33 -1.63
C THR A 22 -9.33 7.05 -0.94
N VAL A 23 -8.21 7.17 -1.65
CA VAL A 23 -6.88 6.87 -1.08
C VAL A 23 -6.58 7.72 0.15
N ASP A 24 -7.03 8.99 0.19
CA ASP A 24 -6.86 9.85 1.38
C ASP A 24 -7.72 9.39 2.57
N GLU A 25 -8.96 9.02 2.35
CA GLU A 25 -9.85 8.50 3.39
C GLU A 25 -9.36 7.15 3.92
N TRP A 26 -8.92 6.26 3.02
CA TRP A 26 -8.32 5.00 3.39
C TRP A 26 -7.06 5.22 4.25
N SER A 27 -6.23 6.18 3.84
CA SER A 27 -4.99 6.49 4.55
C SER A 27 -5.23 7.03 5.95
N ASP A 28 -6.18 7.94 6.11
CA ASP A 28 -6.54 8.50 7.42
C ASP A 28 -7.12 7.43 8.36
N LYS A 29 -7.77 6.40 7.79
CA LYS A 29 -8.41 5.33 8.57
C LYS A 29 -7.45 4.19 8.96
N PHE A 30 -6.58 3.78 8.05
CA PHE A 30 -5.82 2.53 8.19
C PHE A 30 -4.31 2.70 8.17
N MET A 31 -3.77 3.76 7.54
CA MET A 31 -2.33 3.88 7.37
C MET A 31 -1.64 4.24 8.69
N VAL A 32 -0.61 3.47 9.00
CA VAL A 32 0.27 3.72 10.16
C VAL A 32 1.70 3.93 9.67
N ILE A 33 2.30 5.04 10.09
CA ILE A 33 3.71 5.34 9.82
C ILE A 33 4.55 4.66 10.91
N PRO A 34 5.39 3.66 10.56
CA PRO A 34 6.19 2.97 11.55
C PRO A 34 7.30 3.87 12.13
N LYS A 35 7.58 3.76 13.42
CA LYS A 35 8.69 4.46 14.10
C LYS A 35 10.03 4.23 13.40
N SER A 36 10.23 3.03 12.86
CA SER A 36 11.44 2.64 12.13
C SER A 36 11.58 3.25 10.73
N SER A 37 10.62 4.05 10.27
CA SER A 37 10.65 4.71 8.95
C SER A 37 11.63 5.88 8.85
N GLY A 38 12.15 6.35 10.00
CA GLY A 38 12.98 7.56 10.07
C GLY A 38 12.18 8.86 9.89
N SER A 39 10.86 8.79 9.98
CA SER A 39 10.01 9.98 10.00
C SER A 39 9.99 10.58 11.41
N ASN A 40 10.01 11.90 11.50
CA ASN A 40 9.82 12.61 12.78
C ASN A 40 8.39 12.43 13.31
N GLU A 41 7.46 12.10 12.43
CA GLU A 41 6.07 11.78 12.76
C GLU A 41 5.82 10.30 12.53
N TYR A 42 5.38 9.60 13.57
CA TYR A 42 5.00 8.19 13.56
C TYR A 42 3.60 8.02 14.15
N GLY A 43 2.99 6.86 13.91
CA GLY A 43 1.62 6.57 14.32
C GLY A 43 0.63 6.74 13.17
N ASN A 44 -0.63 6.99 13.49
CA ASN A 44 -1.67 7.08 12.48
C ASN A 44 -1.40 8.23 11.51
N TYR A 45 -1.47 7.92 10.22
CA TYR A 45 -1.36 8.92 9.16
C TYR A 45 -2.53 9.90 9.24
N ARG A 46 -2.27 11.15 8.90
CA ARG A 46 -3.26 12.22 8.87
C ARG A 46 -3.05 13.10 7.65
N THR A 47 -3.99 13.08 6.74
CA THR A 47 -3.98 13.91 5.53
C THR A 47 -3.96 15.41 5.85
N ASP A 48 -4.55 15.81 6.97
CA ASP A 48 -4.58 17.24 7.40
C ASP A 48 -3.18 17.81 7.66
N ARG A 49 -2.17 16.99 7.95
CA ARG A 49 -0.78 17.44 8.10
C ARG A 49 -0.09 17.73 6.77
N THR A 50 -0.60 17.15 5.68
CA THR A 50 -0.11 17.33 4.31
C THR A 50 -1.27 17.60 3.36
N PRO A 51 -2.02 18.70 3.51
CA PRO A 51 -3.28 18.92 2.79
C PRO A 51 -3.13 18.97 1.28
N HIS A 52 -1.96 19.39 0.78
CA HIS A 52 -1.61 19.40 -0.64
C HIS A 52 -1.45 17.99 -1.24
N ALA A 53 -1.26 16.95 -0.41
CA ALA A 53 -1.23 15.56 -0.86
C ALA A 53 -2.63 15.00 -1.15
N ARG A 54 -3.68 15.58 -0.56
CA ARG A 54 -5.07 15.10 -0.65
C ARG A 54 -5.55 14.98 -2.09
N ALA A 55 -5.39 16.04 -2.87
CA ALA A 55 -5.83 16.04 -4.27
C ALA A 55 -5.15 14.93 -5.08
N ILE A 56 -3.83 14.74 -4.89
CA ILE A 56 -3.07 13.70 -5.57
C ILE A 56 -3.60 12.31 -5.19
N MET A 57 -3.84 12.06 -3.91
CA MET A 57 -4.37 10.78 -3.43
C MET A 57 -5.77 10.49 -3.97
N ARG A 58 -6.63 11.51 -4.10
CA ARG A 58 -7.96 11.36 -4.73
C ARG A 58 -7.86 11.01 -6.20
N PHE A 59 -6.94 11.62 -6.95
CA PHE A 59 -6.70 11.26 -8.36
C PHE A 59 -6.18 9.83 -8.53
N LEU A 60 -5.53 9.25 -7.52
CA LEU A 60 -5.03 7.88 -7.52
C LEU A 60 -6.09 6.86 -7.06
N SER A 61 -7.27 7.30 -6.65
CA SER A 61 -8.36 6.42 -6.21
C SER A 61 -9.02 5.73 -7.40
N ASP A 62 -9.42 4.47 -7.25
CA ASP A 62 -10.05 3.68 -8.31
C ASP A 62 -11.40 4.27 -8.77
N SER A 63 -12.11 4.94 -7.87
CA SER A 63 -13.35 5.66 -8.19
C SER A 63 -13.13 6.89 -9.08
N HIS A 64 -11.87 7.37 -9.24
CA HIS A 64 -11.57 8.54 -10.03
C HIS A 64 -11.25 8.17 -11.50
N PRO A 65 -11.82 8.86 -12.50
CA PRO A 65 -11.64 8.52 -13.92
C PRO A 65 -10.24 8.85 -14.48
N CYS A 66 -9.35 9.45 -13.68
CA CYS A 66 -7.99 9.80 -14.08
C CYS A 66 -7.15 8.54 -14.26
N LYS A 67 -6.51 8.41 -15.45
CA LYS A 67 -5.66 7.25 -15.77
C LYS A 67 -4.17 7.52 -15.56
N GLU A 68 -3.78 8.77 -15.44
CA GLU A 68 -2.38 9.17 -15.30
C GLU A 68 -2.28 10.36 -14.35
N VAL A 69 -1.40 10.24 -13.35
CA VAL A 69 -1.13 11.29 -12.38
C VAL A 69 0.35 11.64 -12.43
N VAL A 70 0.68 12.85 -12.84
CA VAL A 70 2.04 13.39 -12.84
C VAL A 70 2.18 14.40 -11.71
N ALA A 71 3.00 14.11 -10.73
CA ALA A 71 3.22 14.98 -9.58
C ALA A 71 4.64 15.55 -9.59
N MET A 72 4.77 16.85 -9.83
CA MET A 72 6.02 17.58 -9.70
C MET A 72 6.10 18.20 -8.30
N VAL A 73 6.91 17.60 -7.45
CA VAL A 73 7.05 18.00 -6.03
C VAL A 73 8.51 18.07 -5.62
N ALA A 74 8.82 18.95 -4.67
CA ALA A 74 10.17 19.15 -4.17
C ALA A 74 10.77 17.87 -3.53
N SER A 75 12.08 17.87 -3.31
CA SER A 75 12.76 16.79 -2.59
C SER A 75 12.25 16.69 -1.16
N GLN A 76 12.21 15.46 -0.61
CA GLN A 76 11.75 15.12 0.74
C GLN A 76 10.30 15.51 1.08
N MET A 77 9.53 15.89 0.08
CA MET A 77 8.07 16.00 0.21
C MET A 77 7.44 14.59 0.18
N PHE A 78 6.22 14.49 0.53
CA PHE A 78 5.37 13.31 0.72
C PHE A 78 5.34 12.23 -0.40
N LYS A 79 6.13 12.32 -1.49
CA LYS A 79 6.08 11.41 -2.67
C LYS A 79 5.99 9.92 -2.32
N THR A 80 6.96 9.44 -1.56
CA THR A 80 7.01 8.02 -1.17
C THR A 80 5.85 7.64 -0.26
N GLN A 81 5.38 8.56 0.59
CA GLN A 81 4.25 8.28 1.46
C GLN A 81 2.94 8.16 0.68
N ILE A 82 2.69 9.05 -0.29
CA ILE A 82 1.52 8.93 -1.19
C ILE A 82 1.54 7.58 -1.92
N SER A 83 2.70 7.18 -2.46
CA SER A 83 2.81 5.90 -3.15
C SER A 83 2.56 4.70 -2.24
N LEU A 84 2.99 4.77 -0.97
CA LEU A 84 2.69 3.73 0.03
C LEU A 84 1.20 3.71 0.41
N ASN A 85 0.58 4.88 0.52
CA ASN A 85 -0.84 5.02 0.79
C ASN A 85 -1.67 4.42 -0.36
N TRP A 86 -1.31 4.74 -1.60
CA TRP A 86 -1.94 4.19 -2.78
C TRP A 86 -1.77 2.67 -2.86
N PHE A 87 -0.55 2.16 -2.69
CA PHE A 87 -0.29 0.72 -2.64
C PHE A 87 -1.14 0.02 -1.57
N GLY A 88 -1.17 0.55 -0.35
CA GLY A 88 -1.95 -0.02 0.74
C GLY A 88 -3.45 -0.02 0.46
N SER A 89 -3.99 1.05 -0.10
CA SER A 89 -5.38 1.16 -0.53
C SER A 89 -5.71 0.12 -1.61
N THR A 90 -4.86 -0.01 -2.64
CA THR A 90 -5.01 -0.99 -3.71
C THR A 90 -5.03 -2.42 -3.16
N VAL A 91 -4.07 -2.80 -2.31
CA VAL A 91 -4.04 -4.15 -1.70
C VAL A 91 -5.28 -4.44 -0.87
N HIS A 92 -5.85 -3.43 -0.21
CA HIS A 92 -6.97 -3.63 0.70
C HIS A 92 -8.33 -3.61 -0.01
N GLN A 93 -8.56 -2.69 -0.93
CA GLN A 93 -9.90 -2.43 -1.51
C GLN A 93 -10.08 -3.05 -2.89
N SER A 94 -9.09 -2.90 -3.78
CA SER A 94 -9.17 -3.37 -5.17
C SER A 94 -7.86 -4.02 -5.61
N PRO A 95 -7.58 -5.23 -5.10
CA PRO A 95 -6.31 -5.92 -5.35
C PRO A 95 -6.04 -6.08 -6.84
N SER A 96 -4.90 -5.57 -7.30
CA SER A 96 -4.45 -5.64 -8.68
C SER A 96 -2.92 -5.67 -8.73
N ASN A 97 -2.33 -6.03 -9.86
CA ASN A 97 -0.88 -6.01 -10.01
C ASN A 97 -0.33 -4.59 -9.89
N PHE A 98 0.74 -4.44 -9.12
CA PHE A 98 1.36 -3.16 -8.83
C PHE A 98 2.84 -3.19 -9.25
N LEU A 99 3.26 -2.25 -10.09
CA LEU A 99 4.66 -2.08 -10.47
C LEU A 99 5.23 -0.82 -9.82
N TRP A 100 6.32 -1.00 -9.07
CA TRP A 100 7.08 0.09 -8.48
C TRP A 100 8.44 0.21 -9.17
N LEU A 101 8.60 1.22 -10.02
CA LEU A 101 9.82 1.42 -10.78
C LEU A 101 10.72 2.43 -10.08
N MET A 102 11.98 2.04 -9.82
CA MET A 102 12.98 2.89 -9.18
C MET A 102 14.14 3.20 -10.14
N PRO A 103 14.72 4.40 -10.08
CA PRO A 103 15.79 4.78 -11.00
C PRO A 103 17.12 4.04 -10.76
N THR A 104 17.38 3.55 -9.55
CA THR A 104 18.64 2.85 -9.21
C THR A 104 18.43 1.70 -8.23
N GLY A 105 19.31 0.67 -8.26
CA GLY A 105 19.25 -0.46 -7.36
C GLY A 105 19.42 -0.10 -5.87
N LYS A 106 20.12 1.00 -5.54
CA LYS A 106 20.23 1.48 -4.15
C LYS A 106 18.88 2.00 -3.63
N LEU A 107 18.15 2.73 -4.47
CA LEU A 107 16.79 3.22 -4.12
C LEU A 107 15.77 2.08 -4.08
N HIS A 108 15.90 1.10 -4.97
CA HIS A 108 15.10 -0.12 -4.98
C HIS A 108 15.15 -0.85 -3.62
N LYS A 109 16.34 -1.15 -3.09
CA LYS A 109 16.47 -1.80 -1.77
C LYS A 109 15.88 -0.97 -0.63
N ARG A 110 16.01 0.35 -0.71
CA ARG A 110 15.44 1.26 0.31
C ARG A 110 13.92 1.27 0.29
N ILE A 111 13.31 1.27 -0.90
CA ILE A 111 11.85 1.25 -1.00
C ILE A 111 11.28 -0.11 -0.59
N ALA A 112 11.91 -1.22 -1.00
CA ALA A 112 11.51 -2.56 -0.59
C ALA A 112 11.47 -2.69 0.94
N ALA A 113 12.52 -2.28 1.63
CA ALA A 113 12.57 -2.29 3.09
C ALA A 113 11.51 -1.37 3.73
N ARG A 114 11.15 -0.26 3.08
CA ARG A 114 10.10 0.64 3.57
C ARG A 114 8.71 0.05 3.39
N ILE A 115 8.47 -0.63 2.26
CA ILE A 115 7.24 -1.37 2.01
C ILE A 115 7.06 -2.47 3.06
N ASP A 116 8.09 -3.27 3.34
CA ASP A 116 8.03 -4.33 4.36
C ASP A 116 7.66 -3.77 5.74
N LYS A 117 8.27 -2.65 6.14
CA LYS A 117 7.94 -1.98 7.40
C LYS A 117 6.51 -1.45 7.42
N THR A 118 6.01 -0.96 6.30
CA THR A 118 4.63 -0.46 6.19
C THR A 118 3.64 -1.61 6.29
N ILE A 119 3.86 -2.71 5.57
CA ILE A 119 3.04 -3.92 5.65
C ILE A 119 2.99 -4.43 7.10
N ALA A 120 4.14 -4.48 7.77
CA ALA A 120 4.23 -4.92 9.17
C ALA A 120 3.55 -3.97 10.17
N ALA A 121 3.37 -2.69 9.84
CA ALA A 121 2.77 -1.70 10.72
C ALA A 121 1.26 -1.53 10.54
N VAL A 122 0.74 -1.86 9.36
CA VAL A 122 -0.67 -1.66 8.98
C VAL A 122 -1.42 -2.98 9.12
N ASP A 123 -2.34 -3.07 10.09
CA ASP A 123 -2.99 -4.34 10.45
C ASP A 123 -3.76 -4.97 9.28
N VAL A 124 -4.49 -4.17 8.50
CA VAL A 124 -5.25 -4.68 7.33
C VAL A 124 -4.37 -5.21 6.20
N LEU A 125 -3.07 -4.91 6.19
CA LEU A 125 -2.13 -5.42 5.20
C LEU A 125 -1.38 -6.67 5.66
N LYS A 126 -1.20 -6.86 6.96
CA LYS A 126 -0.47 -8.01 7.54
C LYS A 126 -1.06 -9.36 7.13
N ASP A 127 -2.39 -9.42 7.06
CA ASP A 127 -3.11 -10.66 6.77
C ASP A 127 -3.32 -10.88 5.27
N ARG A 128 -3.16 -9.84 4.46
CA ARG A 128 -3.36 -9.88 3.02
C ARG A 128 -2.08 -10.14 2.22
N VAL A 129 -0.94 -9.74 2.75
CA VAL A 129 0.36 -9.93 2.09
C VAL A 129 1.02 -11.18 2.64
N ALA A 130 1.39 -12.10 1.75
CA ALA A 130 2.05 -13.34 2.14
C ALA A 130 3.37 -13.06 2.88
N LYS A 131 3.58 -13.74 4.02
CA LYS A 131 4.81 -13.61 4.79
C LYS A 131 5.99 -14.17 3.99
N PRO A 132 7.16 -13.53 4.01
CA PRO A 132 8.34 -14.09 3.36
C PRO A 132 8.65 -15.46 3.99
N ASN A 133 8.48 -16.52 3.20
CA ASN A 133 8.85 -17.86 3.60
C ASN A 133 10.23 -18.15 3.03
N SER A 134 11.15 -18.65 3.83
CA SER A 134 12.53 -18.96 3.46
C SER A 134 12.64 -20.00 2.31
N ARG A 135 11.55 -20.69 1.97
CA ARG A 135 11.45 -21.68 0.89
C ARG A 135 10.66 -21.23 -0.33
N SER A 136 9.99 -20.06 -0.29
CA SER A 136 9.25 -19.52 -1.42
C SER A 136 10.13 -18.50 -2.15
N ALA A 137 10.57 -18.85 -3.35
CA ALA A 137 11.29 -17.93 -4.25
C ALA A 137 10.43 -16.71 -4.68
N ILE A 138 9.15 -16.74 -4.38
CA ILE A 138 8.13 -15.80 -4.88
C ILE A 138 8.08 -14.52 -4.04
N ASN A 139 8.25 -14.62 -2.71
CA ASN A 139 8.30 -13.44 -1.82
C ASN A 139 9.75 -13.05 -1.50
N ASN A 140 10.38 -12.35 -2.40
CA ASN A 140 11.72 -11.81 -2.26
C ASN A 140 11.70 -10.27 -2.15
N ILE A 141 12.88 -9.64 -2.25
CA ILE A 141 13.03 -8.18 -2.21
C ILE A 141 12.30 -7.52 -3.39
N ASP A 142 12.21 -8.20 -4.53
CA ASP A 142 11.74 -7.67 -5.80
C ASP A 142 10.24 -7.92 -6.02
N THR A 143 9.68 -8.91 -5.33
CA THR A 143 8.31 -9.36 -5.56
C THR A 143 7.60 -9.63 -4.23
N LYS A 144 6.36 -9.17 -4.10
CA LYS A 144 5.48 -9.44 -2.96
C LYS A 144 4.12 -9.89 -3.46
N GLU A 145 3.73 -11.10 -3.12
CA GLU A 145 2.40 -11.61 -3.43
C GLU A 145 1.40 -11.25 -2.34
N TYR A 146 0.21 -10.90 -2.77
CA TYR A 146 -0.95 -10.68 -1.92
C TYR A 146 -2.22 -11.21 -2.59
N PHE A 147 -3.27 -11.38 -1.81
CA PHE A 147 -4.52 -11.87 -2.35
C PHE A 147 -5.04 -10.94 -3.47
N GLY A 148 -5.18 -11.49 -4.67
CA GLY A 148 -5.68 -10.79 -5.86
C GLY A 148 -4.64 -9.98 -6.65
N GLY A 149 -3.34 -10.03 -6.29
CA GLY A 149 -2.31 -9.33 -7.06
C GLY A 149 -0.88 -9.58 -6.60
N THR A 150 0.04 -8.96 -7.32
CA THR A 150 1.48 -9.03 -7.05
C THR A 150 2.10 -7.64 -7.17
N LEU A 151 2.90 -7.25 -6.19
CA LEU A 151 3.79 -6.09 -6.29
C LEU A 151 5.11 -6.54 -6.93
N PHE A 152 5.52 -5.86 -7.98
CA PHE A 152 6.84 -5.95 -8.58
C PHE A 152 7.61 -4.66 -8.29
N ILE A 153 8.83 -4.78 -7.77
CA ILE A 153 9.74 -3.66 -7.58
C ILE A 153 10.89 -3.84 -8.56
N ALA A 154 11.05 -2.91 -9.49
CA ALA A 154 12.06 -2.99 -10.55
C ALA A 154 12.91 -1.73 -10.61
N THR A 155 14.04 -1.82 -11.29
CA THR A 155 14.91 -0.66 -11.57
C THR A 155 14.82 -0.30 -13.05
N ALA A 156 14.86 1.00 -13.34
CA ALA A 156 14.93 1.50 -14.72
C ALA A 156 16.34 1.36 -15.34
N ASP A 157 17.28 0.74 -14.63
CA ASP A 157 18.66 0.53 -15.11
C ASP A 157 18.66 -0.57 -16.20
N ARG A 158 19.32 -0.29 -17.33
CA ARG A 158 19.39 -1.17 -18.52
C ARG A 158 19.86 -2.61 -18.25
N LYS A 159 20.43 -2.88 -17.09
CA LYS A 159 20.96 -4.21 -16.71
C LYS A 159 19.89 -5.19 -16.21
N SER A 160 18.68 -4.74 -15.96
CA SER A 160 17.59 -5.57 -15.43
C SER A 160 16.51 -5.93 -16.44
N VAL A 161 16.74 -5.65 -17.74
CA VAL A 161 15.81 -5.97 -18.84
C VAL A 161 16.47 -7.02 -19.75
N VAL A 162 16.79 -8.16 -19.16
CA VAL A 162 17.10 -9.38 -19.93
C VAL A 162 16.50 -10.57 -19.21
#